data_d81ab7b4d9bc0082b823e44ba8a94e6e
#
_entry.id   d81ab7b4d9bc0082b823e44ba8a94e6e
#
_cell.length_a   1.000
_cell.length_b   1.000
_cell.length_c   1.000
_cell.angle_alpha   90.00
_cell.angle_beta   90.00
_cell.angle_gamma   90.00
#
_symmetry.space_group_name_H-M   'P 1'
#
loop_
_entity.id
_entity.type
_entity.pdbx_description
1 polymer ?
#
loop_
_entity_poly.entity_id
_entity_poly.type
_entity_poly.pdbx_seq_one_letter_code
_entity_poly.pdbx_strand_id
1 'polypeptide(L)'
;MKLTNLKIETAPDPNWVRTSIDVTFTSISEKRNYWFEVEKPFSSYLEANWDAWLCFAAPYALLLGEDIEIDGPVDRLLFNNVSALIRQWKQFHPQYHSPKLNTAGFSSPSSPKHQEVGSFFSGGVDSLFTLLRNSDVPNSGLDGHYTIDKLLLVWGFDIPLDNAALFDTTRTYLQDAAEKLGKTLIVIRTNLLEWHDTYENSWEKVVHGSALAAVAHLLGKKLHTVLIGSTFTYGQLIPFGSHPLTDPLHTSARTQIVHDGAQFNRIQKTLHIATTPMALQLLRVCTKTLHADQLNCSRCQKCLRTMLTLDLAGQTRNAHTFRWDGYSPTLFRNIFLKTYSSKLFAEEIRAYATALNRQDVVAAVSTALMRAKLQSPLGILETFIRNRFPKLLRYKSRLLPIKKRIYALCGFSG
;
A
#
# COMPACT_ATOMS: atom_id res chain seq x y z
N MET A 1 -3.25 -16.06 19.67
CA MET A 1 -2.20 -16.15 18.62
C MET A 1 -0.85 -16.22 19.32
N LYS A 2 -0.03 -17.23 18.98
CA LYS A 2 1.29 -17.41 19.58
C LYS A 2 2.37 -17.36 18.49
N LEU A 3 3.40 -16.51 18.68
CA LEU A 3 4.53 -16.34 17.80
C LEU A 3 5.75 -17.00 18.42
N THR A 4 6.38 -17.95 17.70
CA THR A 4 7.50 -18.75 18.17
C THR A 4 8.54 -18.99 17.08
N ASN A 5 9.68 -19.59 17.43
CA ASN A 5 10.69 -20.09 16.48
C ASN A 5 11.28 -19.02 15.55
N LEU A 6 11.54 -17.81 16.09
CA LEU A 6 12.22 -16.77 15.31
C LEU A 6 13.64 -17.23 14.94
N LYS A 7 13.95 -17.20 13.64
CA LYS A 7 15.25 -17.59 13.11
C LYS A 7 15.65 -16.78 11.90
N ILE A 8 16.96 -16.76 11.64
CA ILE A 8 17.56 -16.31 10.37
C ILE A 8 18.30 -17.48 9.78
N GLU A 9 18.09 -17.73 8.49
CA GLU A 9 18.68 -18.85 7.76
C GLU A 9 18.90 -18.49 6.30
N THR A 10 19.71 -19.26 5.58
CA THR A 10 19.75 -19.17 4.11
C THR A 10 18.40 -19.63 3.57
N ALA A 11 17.82 -18.84 2.66
CA ALA A 11 16.57 -19.22 2.01
C ALA A 11 16.75 -20.46 1.10
N PRO A 12 15.66 -21.12 0.65
CA PRO A 12 15.74 -22.18 -0.37
C PRO A 12 16.49 -21.76 -1.65
N ASP A 13 16.35 -20.50 -2.06
CA ASP A 13 17.21 -19.88 -3.05
C ASP A 13 18.44 -19.28 -2.34
N PRO A 14 19.66 -19.76 -2.61
CA PRO A 14 20.88 -19.35 -1.90
C PRO A 14 21.28 -17.88 -2.11
N ASN A 15 20.65 -17.20 -3.05
CA ASN A 15 20.84 -15.76 -3.27
C ASN A 15 20.09 -14.90 -2.26
N TRP A 16 19.27 -15.51 -1.39
CA TRP A 16 18.43 -14.84 -0.42
C TRP A 16 18.72 -15.32 1.00
N VAL A 17 18.54 -14.41 1.95
CA VAL A 17 18.57 -14.70 3.40
C VAL A 17 17.18 -14.49 3.96
N ARG A 18 16.69 -15.49 4.68
CA ARG A 18 15.34 -15.54 5.25
C ARG A 18 15.36 -15.30 6.74
N THR A 19 14.39 -14.52 7.22
CA THR A 19 13.94 -14.59 8.62
C THR A 19 12.52 -15.11 8.64
N SER A 20 12.21 -15.95 9.63
CA SER A 20 10.89 -16.59 9.72
C SER A 20 10.46 -16.82 11.15
N ILE A 21 9.14 -16.95 11.34
CA ILE A 21 8.49 -17.38 12.58
C ILE A 21 7.43 -18.42 12.30
N ASP A 22 7.08 -19.15 13.35
CA ASP A 22 5.85 -19.96 13.40
C ASP A 22 4.76 -19.18 14.14
N VAL A 23 3.58 -19.10 13.55
CA VAL A 23 2.38 -18.51 14.17
C VAL A 23 1.34 -19.59 14.38
N THR A 24 0.91 -19.78 15.62
CA THR A 24 -0.22 -20.63 15.98
C THR A 24 -1.44 -19.76 16.24
N PHE A 25 -2.46 -19.93 15.41
CA PHE A 25 -3.76 -19.26 15.55
C PHE A 25 -4.70 -20.14 16.37
N THR A 26 -5.26 -19.59 17.45
CA THR A 26 -6.13 -20.34 18.36
C THR A 26 -7.57 -20.41 17.83
N SER A 27 -8.09 -19.30 17.31
CA SER A 27 -9.50 -19.21 16.86
C SER A 27 -9.83 -20.06 15.64
N ILE A 28 -8.83 -20.33 14.79
CA ILE A 28 -8.99 -21.14 13.58
C ILE A 28 -8.24 -22.47 13.63
N SER A 29 -7.54 -22.76 14.75
CA SER A 29 -6.77 -24.00 14.97
C SER A 29 -5.75 -24.28 13.86
N GLU A 30 -5.07 -23.23 13.39
CA GLU A 30 -4.05 -23.33 12.34
C GLU A 30 -2.67 -22.97 12.85
N LYS A 31 -1.65 -23.58 12.26
CA LYS A 31 -0.25 -23.19 12.42
C LYS A 31 0.31 -22.85 11.04
N ARG A 32 1.01 -21.71 10.94
CA ARG A 32 1.62 -21.25 9.69
C ARG A 32 3.03 -20.73 9.93
N ASN A 33 3.88 -20.89 8.92
CA ASN A 33 5.21 -20.28 8.89
C ASN A 33 5.15 -19.01 8.01
N TYR A 34 5.51 -17.89 8.60
CA TYR A 34 5.64 -16.61 7.89
C TYR A 34 7.12 -16.25 7.77
N TRP A 35 7.45 -15.64 6.65
CA TRP A 35 8.83 -15.30 6.35
C TRP A 35 8.96 -13.99 5.57
N PHE A 36 10.14 -13.39 5.75
CA PHE A 36 10.70 -12.36 4.89
C PHE A 36 12.03 -12.82 4.36
N GLU A 37 12.38 -12.40 3.17
CA GLU A 37 13.67 -12.61 2.57
C GLU A 37 14.20 -11.33 1.97
N VAL A 38 15.52 -11.14 2.09
CA VAL A 38 16.26 -10.10 1.38
C VAL A 38 17.37 -10.73 0.56
N GLU A 39 17.77 -10.05 -0.51
CA GLU A 39 18.89 -10.49 -1.32
C GLU A 39 20.18 -10.53 -0.49
N LYS A 40 21.02 -11.52 -0.73
CA LYS A 40 22.26 -11.79 0.03
C LYS A 40 23.17 -10.56 0.23
N PRO A 41 23.36 -9.65 -0.75
CA PRO A 41 24.14 -8.42 -0.53
C PRO A 41 23.58 -7.52 0.57
N PHE A 42 22.28 -7.61 0.89
CA PHE A 42 21.61 -6.83 1.92
C PHE A 42 21.38 -7.60 3.23
N SER A 43 21.94 -8.80 3.37
CA SER A 43 21.80 -9.60 4.59
C SER A 43 22.24 -8.89 5.86
N SER A 44 23.21 -7.96 5.74
CA SER A 44 23.67 -7.13 6.86
C SER A 44 22.64 -6.14 7.40
N TYR A 45 21.53 -5.92 6.70
CA TYR A 45 20.39 -5.12 7.16
C TYR A 45 19.44 -5.92 8.05
N LEU A 46 19.41 -7.26 7.85
CA LEU A 46 18.51 -8.13 8.58
C LEU A 46 18.88 -8.23 10.05
N GLU A 47 17.86 -8.24 10.87
CA GLU A 47 17.94 -8.54 12.29
C GLU A 47 16.87 -9.55 12.68
N ALA A 48 17.25 -10.53 13.50
CA ALA A 48 16.29 -11.41 14.17
C ALA A 48 15.68 -10.65 15.35
N ASN A 49 14.65 -9.84 15.09
CA ASN A 49 13.94 -9.11 16.14
C ASN A 49 12.45 -9.44 16.09
N TRP A 50 11.80 -9.37 17.24
CA TRP A 50 10.37 -9.60 17.36
C TRP A 50 9.54 -8.37 16.99
N ASP A 51 10.16 -7.20 16.80
CA ASP A 51 9.50 -5.94 16.49
C ASP A 51 8.78 -6.01 15.14
N ALA A 52 9.44 -6.55 14.10
CA ALA A 52 8.83 -6.79 12.79
C ALA A 52 7.58 -7.68 12.91
N TRP A 53 7.68 -8.69 13.74
CA TRP A 53 6.61 -9.68 13.89
C TRP A 53 5.46 -9.20 14.77
N LEU A 54 5.73 -8.31 15.75
CA LEU A 54 4.68 -7.61 16.49
C LEU A 54 3.86 -6.70 15.55
N CYS A 55 4.53 -5.92 14.67
CA CYS A 55 3.84 -5.11 13.66
C CYS A 55 2.97 -5.98 12.73
N PHE A 56 3.51 -7.12 12.27
CA PHE A 56 2.76 -8.08 11.46
C PHE A 56 1.54 -8.65 12.18
N ALA A 57 1.71 -9.11 13.43
CA ALA A 57 0.67 -9.85 14.16
C ALA A 57 -0.52 -8.96 14.60
N ALA A 58 -0.26 -7.69 14.93
CA ALA A 58 -1.24 -6.79 15.53
C ALA A 58 -2.55 -6.66 14.72
N PRO A 59 -2.55 -6.42 13.39
CA PRO A 59 -3.79 -6.34 12.62
C PRO A 59 -4.53 -7.68 12.53
N TYR A 60 -3.82 -8.80 12.45
CA TYR A 60 -4.45 -10.13 12.41
C TYR A 60 -5.07 -10.51 13.74
N ALA A 61 -4.43 -10.19 14.85
CA ALA A 61 -4.99 -10.39 16.18
C ALA A 61 -6.29 -9.59 16.37
N LEU A 62 -6.32 -8.34 15.90
CA LEU A 62 -7.52 -7.51 15.90
C LEU A 62 -8.66 -8.14 15.06
N LEU A 63 -8.34 -8.61 13.85
CA LEU A 63 -9.33 -9.21 12.94
C LEU A 63 -9.87 -10.54 13.43
N LEU A 64 -9.02 -11.36 14.06
CA LEU A 64 -9.37 -12.67 14.59
C LEU A 64 -9.97 -12.64 16.00
N GLY A 65 -9.79 -11.55 16.72
CA GLY A 65 -10.19 -11.45 18.12
C GLY A 65 -9.31 -12.28 19.06
N GLU A 66 -8.02 -12.43 18.72
CA GLU A 66 -7.05 -13.22 19.51
C GLU A 66 -6.07 -12.30 20.24
N ASP A 67 -5.70 -12.65 21.48
CA ASP A 67 -4.56 -12.04 22.15
C ASP A 67 -3.23 -12.45 21.49
N ILE A 68 -2.18 -11.65 21.62
CA ILE A 68 -0.85 -11.91 21.08
C ILE A 68 0.07 -12.37 22.20
N GLU A 69 0.75 -13.50 21.99
CA GLU A 69 1.83 -14.01 22.82
C GLU A 69 3.09 -14.13 21.97
N ILE A 70 4.17 -13.42 22.37
CA ILE A 70 5.45 -13.39 21.67
C ILE A 70 6.51 -14.06 22.54
N ASP A 71 7.16 -15.09 21.98
CA ASP A 71 8.19 -15.88 22.64
C ASP A 71 9.58 -15.22 22.54
N GLY A 72 9.65 -13.94 22.93
CA GLY A 72 10.90 -13.20 22.95
C GLY A 72 10.74 -11.71 23.24
N PRO A 73 11.83 -10.99 23.39
CA PRO A 73 11.80 -9.58 23.76
C PRO A 73 11.43 -8.67 22.58
N VAL A 74 10.59 -7.68 22.84
CA VAL A 74 10.26 -6.60 21.89
C VAL A 74 10.76 -5.25 22.40
N ASP A 75 10.89 -4.27 21.50
CA ASP A 75 11.18 -2.89 21.90
C ASP A 75 10.05 -2.34 22.77
N ARG A 76 10.40 -1.73 23.93
CA ARG A 76 9.40 -1.21 24.88
C ARG A 76 8.56 -0.07 24.29
N LEU A 77 9.20 0.83 23.51
CA LEU A 77 8.47 1.93 22.88
C LEU A 77 7.49 1.40 21.85
N LEU A 78 7.93 0.47 21.01
CA LEU A 78 7.05 -0.17 20.02
C LEU A 78 5.88 -0.91 20.68
N PHE A 79 6.12 -1.65 21.76
CA PHE A 79 5.06 -2.34 22.51
C PHE A 79 3.97 -1.37 23.00
N ASN A 80 4.40 -0.23 23.58
CA ASN A 80 3.48 0.81 24.03
C ASN A 80 2.72 1.45 22.86
N ASN A 81 3.43 1.74 21.78
CA ASN A 81 2.87 2.33 20.57
C ASN A 81 1.86 1.39 19.90
N VAL A 82 2.18 0.11 19.72
CA VAL A 82 1.24 -0.88 19.15
C VAL A 82 0.02 -1.08 20.07
N SER A 83 0.20 -1.01 21.39
CA SER A 83 -0.94 -0.99 22.32
C SER A 83 -1.85 0.24 22.09
N ALA A 84 -1.28 1.40 21.79
CA ALA A 84 -2.04 2.60 21.42
C ALA A 84 -2.70 2.46 20.04
N LEU A 85 -1.99 1.87 19.08
CA LEU A 85 -2.47 1.56 17.73
C LEU A 85 -3.72 0.68 17.75
N ILE A 86 -3.73 -0.39 18.56
CA ILE A 86 -4.88 -1.26 18.74
C ILE A 86 -6.09 -0.48 19.26
N ARG A 87 -5.88 0.43 20.22
CA ARG A 87 -6.95 1.32 20.73
C ARG A 87 -7.44 2.26 19.63
N GLN A 88 -6.54 2.80 18.79
CA GLN A 88 -6.92 3.66 17.67
C GLN A 88 -7.72 2.90 16.61
N TRP A 89 -7.31 1.67 16.25
CA TRP A 89 -8.07 0.82 15.33
C TRP A 89 -9.45 0.45 15.88
N LYS A 90 -9.56 0.27 17.20
CA LYS A 90 -10.86 0.04 17.83
C LYS A 90 -11.81 1.23 17.69
N GLN A 91 -11.28 2.48 17.67
CA GLN A 91 -12.08 3.67 17.36
C GLN A 91 -12.52 3.69 15.89
N PHE A 92 -11.62 3.32 14.97
CA PHE A 92 -11.93 3.24 13.54
C PHE A 92 -12.92 2.11 13.22
N HIS A 93 -12.82 1.01 13.94
CA HIS A 93 -13.55 -0.22 13.68
C HIS A 93 -14.13 -0.80 15.00
N PRO A 94 -15.20 -0.21 15.53
CA PRO A 94 -15.75 -0.59 16.84
C PRO A 94 -16.18 -2.06 16.97
N GLN A 95 -16.41 -2.74 15.84
CA GLN A 95 -16.80 -4.15 15.79
C GLN A 95 -15.66 -5.12 16.11
N TYR A 96 -14.39 -4.72 16.00
CA TYR A 96 -13.27 -5.60 16.27
C TYR A 96 -12.97 -5.73 17.75
N HIS A 97 -12.42 -6.85 18.15
CA HIS A 97 -11.90 -7.07 19.50
C HIS A 97 -10.61 -6.23 19.74
N SER A 98 -10.30 -5.96 21.01
CA SER A 98 -9.03 -5.33 21.39
C SER A 98 -8.09 -6.40 21.96
N PRO A 99 -7.13 -6.92 21.18
CA PRO A 99 -6.22 -7.94 21.66
C PRO A 99 -5.31 -7.40 22.77
N LYS A 100 -4.97 -8.28 23.72
CA LYS A 100 -3.91 -8.05 24.70
C LYS A 100 -2.58 -8.47 24.10
N LEU A 101 -1.53 -7.73 24.44
CA LEU A 101 -0.17 -8.01 24.02
C LEU A 101 0.62 -8.61 25.20
N ASN A 102 1.23 -9.76 24.99
CA ASN A 102 2.14 -10.42 25.93
C ASN A 102 3.47 -10.71 25.25
N THR A 103 4.57 -10.48 25.95
CA THR A 103 5.92 -10.75 25.47
C THR A 103 6.77 -11.35 26.56
N ALA A 104 7.76 -12.16 26.21
CA ALA A 104 8.72 -12.74 27.17
C ALA A 104 9.65 -11.70 27.80
N GLY A 105 9.67 -10.46 27.33
CA GLY A 105 10.46 -9.38 27.88
C GLY A 105 10.61 -8.18 26.98
N PHE A 106 11.49 -7.27 27.33
CA PHE A 106 11.79 -6.08 26.54
C PHE A 106 13.26 -6.06 26.14
N SER A 107 13.52 -5.72 24.87
CA SER A 107 14.86 -5.50 24.38
C SER A 107 15.41 -4.16 24.89
N SER A 108 16.71 -4.11 25.17
CA SER A 108 17.40 -2.84 25.41
C SER A 108 17.68 -2.16 24.07
N PRO A 109 17.26 -0.91 23.86
CA PRO A 109 17.53 -0.21 22.63
C PRO A 109 19.05 0.02 22.49
N SER A 110 19.65 -0.52 21.44
CA SER A 110 20.99 -0.09 21.02
C SER A 110 20.79 0.94 19.91
N SER A 111 21.34 2.14 20.08
CA SER A 111 21.33 3.13 19.00
C SER A 111 22.00 2.52 17.76
N PRO A 112 21.38 2.59 16.58
CA PRO A 112 21.99 2.08 15.37
C PRO A 112 23.27 2.85 15.08
N LYS A 113 24.35 2.14 14.72
CA LYS A 113 25.62 2.75 14.29
C LYS A 113 25.48 3.48 12.95
N HIS A 114 24.46 3.14 12.20
CA HIS A 114 24.13 3.71 10.89
C HIS A 114 22.71 4.26 10.95
N GLN A 115 22.50 5.44 10.36
CA GLN A 115 21.20 6.14 10.33
C GLN A 115 20.74 6.35 8.89
N GLU A 116 20.73 5.26 8.11
CA GLU A 116 20.21 5.33 6.75
C GLU A 116 18.69 5.53 6.75
N VAL A 117 18.21 6.26 5.75
CA VAL A 117 16.79 6.54 5.54
C VAL A 117 16.26 5.70 4.39
N GLY A 118 15.19 4.94 4.62
CA GLY A 118 14.49 4.17 3.62
C GLY A 118 13.17 4.79 3.20
N SER A 119 12.72 4.53 1.97
CA SER A 119 11.37 4.84 1.50
C SER A 119 10.81 3.70 0.68
N PHE A 120 9.54 3.34 0.88
CA PHE A 120 8.88 2.37 0.01
C PHE A 120 8.74 2.93 -1.39
N PHE A 121 9.08 2.10 -2.40
CA PHE A 121 9.19 2.54 -3.78
C PHE A 121 8.56 1.53 -4.75
N SER A 122 7.33 1.79 -5.14
CA SER A 122 6.59 0.98 -6.13
C SER A 122 6.52 1.62 -7.53
N GLY A 123 7.11 2.81 -7.70
CA GLY A 123 6.94 3.63 -8.90
C GLY A 123 5.58 4.31 -9.01
N GLY A 124 4.71 4.19 -7.99
CA GLY A 124 3.40 4.82 -7.94
C GLY A 124 3.46 6.31 -7.58
N VAL A 125 2.32 7.02 -7.72
CA VAL A 125 2.24 8.46 -7.46
C VAL A 125 2.74 8.80 -6.06
N ASP A 126 2.30 8.08 -5.02
CA ASP A 126 2.66 8.41 -3.64
C ASP A 126 4.16 8.18 -3.37
N SER A 127 4.70 7.05 -3.82
CA SER A 127 6.11 6.72 -3.61
C SER A 127 7.07 7.61 -4.41
N LEU A 128 6.72 7.94 -5.66
CA LEU A 128 7.51 8.89 -6.46
C LEU A 128 7.45 10.29 -5.87
N PHE A 129 6.27 10.74 -5.45
CA PHE A 129 6.13 12.04 -4.80
C PHE A 129 6.97 12.14 -3.52
N THR A 130 6.89 11.13 -2.65
CA THR A 130 7.71 11.06 -1.43
C THR A 130 9.20 11.14 -1.76
N LEU A 131 9.67 10.39 -2.77
CA LEU A 131 11.07 10.42 -3.19
C LEU A 131 11.48 11.80 -3.70
N LEU A 132 10.74 12.38 -4.64
CA LEU A 132 11.06 13.66 -5.26
C LEU A 132 11.02 14.81 -4.25
N ARG A 133 9.93 14.88 -3.46
CA ARG A 133 9.77 15.89 -2.41
C ARG A 133 10.94 15.93 -1.45
N ASN A 134 11.47 14.76 -1.07
CA ASN A 134 12.59 14.63 -0.17
C ASN A 134 13.97 14.75 -0.88
N SER A 135 14.00 14.76 -2.22
CA SER A 135 15.22 14.96 -3.02
C SER A 135 15.44 16.43 -3.41
N ASP A 136 14.39 17.21 -3.52
CA ASP A 136 14.41 18.62 -3.98
C ASP A 136 14.83 19.61 -2.87
N VAL A 137 15.86 19.25 -2.10
CA VAL A 137 16.43 20.10 -1.05
C VAL A 137 17.39 21.13 -1.68
N PRO A 138 17.41 22.37 -1.27
CA PRO A 138 16.77 23.14 -0.21
C PRO A 138 15.74 24.15 -0.70
N ASN A 139 15.34 24.16 -1.97
CA ASN A 139 14.59 25.24 -2.59
C ASN A 139 13.08 24.97 -2.74
N SER A 140 12.58 23.82 -2.31
CA SER A 140 11.18 23.44 -2.54
C SER A 140 10.17 24.16 -1.65
N GLY A 141 10.62 24.83 -0.57
CA GLY A 141 9.73 25.44 0.43
C GLY A 141 8.85 24.40 1.17
N LEU A 142 9.15 23.10 1.00
CA LEU A 142 8.43 22.00 1.62
C LEU A 142 9.12 21.62 2.93
N ASP A 143 8.40 21.72 4.05
CA ASP A 143 8.93 21.34 5.36
C ASP A 143 9.17 19.82 5.46
N GLY A 144 10.18 19.44 6.25
CA GLY A 144 10.46 18.07 6.60
C GLY A 144 11.11 17.25 5.48
N HIS A 145 12.40 17.46 5.29
CA HIS A 145 13.20 16.73 4.31
C HIS A 145 13.99 15.61 4.95
N TYR A 146 13.93 14.43 4.33
CA TYR A 146 14.76 13.30 4.66
C TYR A 146 15.69 12.98 3.48
N THR A 147 16.98 12.84 3.73
CA THR A 147 17.90 12.31 2.71
C THR A 147 17.64 10.82 2.57
N ILE A 148 16.83 10.43 1.58
CA ILE A 148 16.52 9.02 1.32
C ILE A 148 17.73 8.34 0.70
N ASP A 149 18.23 7.27 1.34
CA ASP A 149 19.38 6.48 0.89
C ASP A 149 18.95 5.21 0.16
N LYS A 150 17.89 4.57 0.65
CA LYS A 150 17.43 3.25 0.21
C LYS A 150 15.98 3.30 -0.26
N LEU A 151 15.73 2.64 -1.38
CA LEU A 151 14.39 2.42 -1.92
C LEU A 151 13.98 0.97 -1.64
N LEU A 152 12.79 0.76 -1.10
CA LEU A 152 12.31 -0.55 -0.65
C LEU A 152 11.22 -1.05 -1.59
N LEU A 153 11.46 -2.15 -2.28
CA LEU A 153 10.49 -2.84 -3.13
C LEU A 153 10.09 -4.17 -2.49
N VAL A 154 8.79 -4.36 -2.26
CA VAL A 154 8.29 -5.59 -1.63
C VAL A 154 7.56 -6.46 -2.65
N TRP A 155 8.06 -7.68 -2.85
CA TRP A 155 7.39 -8.73 -3.61
C TRP A 155 6.55 -9.60 -2.66
N GLY A 156 5.29 -9.82 -3.01
CA GLY A 156 4.29 -10.47 -2.18
C GLY A 156 3.23 -9.50 -1.65
N PHE A 157 3.33 -8.17 -1.98
CA PHE A 157 2.30 -7.18 -1.71
C PHE A 157 1.46 -6.89 -2.98
N ASP A 158 1.80 -5.82 -3.72
CA ASP A 158 1.07 -5.45 -4.94
C ASP A 158 1.20 -6.48 -6.08
N ILE A 159 2.33 -7.20 -6.13
CA ILE A 159 2.61 -8.26 -7.10
C ILE A 159 2.68 -9.58 -6.32
N PRO A 160 1.76 -10.53 -6.58
CA PRO A 160 1.78 -11.85 -5.95
C PRO A 160 3.07 -12.61 -6.21
N LEU A 161 3.46 -13.51 -5.28
CA LEU A 161 4.69 -14.30 -5.39
C LEU A 161 4.72 -15.24 -6.60
N ASP A 162 3.56 -15.69 -7.07
CA ASP A 162 3.40 -16.55 -8.24
C ASP A 162 3.55 -15.82 -9.58
N ASN A 163 3.60 -14.48 -9.58
CA ASN A 163 3.78 -13.67 -10.78
C ASN A 163 5.21 -13.13 -10.91
N ALA A 164 6.19 -14.05 -10.99
CA ALA A 164 7.61 -13.71 -11.08
C ALA A 164 7.93 -12.86 -12.32
N ALA A 165 7.34 -13.15 -13.48
CA ALA A 165 7.61 -12.41 -14.71
C ALA A 165 7.25 -10.92 -14.61
N LEU A 166 6.10 -10.59 -14.01
CA LEU A 166 5.70 -9.20 -13.76
C LEU A 166 6.62 -8.55 -12.72
N PHE A 167 7.01 -9.33 -11.69
CA PHE A 167 7.91 -8.82 -10.66
C PHE A 167 9.29 -8.50 -11.25
N ASP A 168 9.90 -9.38 -12.02
CA ASP A 168 11.22 -9.21 -12.61
C ASP A 168 11.27 -7.99 -13.54
N THR A 169 10.23 -7.82 -14.39
CA THR A 169 10.10 -6.62 -15.22
C THR A 169 10.00 -5.35 -14.38
N THR A 170 9.18 -5.37 -13.33
CA THR A 170 8.99 -4.21 -12.42
C THR A 170 10.29 -3.91 -11.68
N ARG A 171 10.98 -4.94 -11.17
CA ARG A 171 12.26 -4.84 -10.47
C ARG A 171 13.32 -4.21 -11.36
N THR A 172 13.52 -4.77 -12.56
CA THR A 172 14.52 -4.26 -13.52
C THR A 172 14.31 -2.78 -13.80
N TYR A 173 13.07 -2.39 -14.00
CA TYR A 173 12.71 -1.02 -14.27
C TYR A 173 12.95 -0.09 -13.07
N LEU A 174 12.61 -0.52 -11.85
CA LEU A 174 12.83 0.28 -10.64
C LEU A 174 14.30 0.27 -10.21
N GLN A 175 15.06 -0.77 -10.54
CA GLN A 175 16.50 -0.83 -10.33
C GLN A 175 17.22 0.23 -11.18
N ASP A 176 16.94 0.27 -12.50
CA ASP A 176 17.44 1.28 -13.41
C ASP A 176 17.08 2.71 -12.94
N ALA A 177 15.86 2.87 -12.44
CA ALA A 177 15.41 4.12 -11.85
C ALA A 177 16.24 4.52 -10.62
N ALA A 178 16.44 3.59 -9.70
CA ALA A 178 17.21 3.82 -8.48
C ALA A 178 18.65 4.23 -8.80
N GLU A 179 19.29 3.53 -9.75
CA GLU A 179 20.65 3.83 -10.20
C GLU A 179 20.77 5.23 -10.81
N LYS A 180 19.84 5.62 -11.70
CA LYS A 180 19.78 6.97 -12.27
C LYS A 180 19.58 8.07 -11.22
N LEU A 181 18.92 7.74 -10.11
CA LEU A 181 18.70 8.64 -8.98
C LEU A 181 19.84 8.59 -7.95
N GLY A 182 20.89 7.79 -8.17
CA GLY A 182 21.98 7.60 -7.20
C GLY A 182 21.52 6.94 -5.91
N LYS A 183 20.46 6.10 -5.96
CA LYS A 183 19.88 5.40 -4.81
C LYS A 183 20.10 3.89 -4.93
N THR A 184 20.01 3.19 -3.81
CA THR A 184 20.09 1.73 -3.78
C THR A 184 18.69 1.14 -3.63
N LEU A 185 18.28 0.23 -4.52
CA LEU A 185 17.06 -0.55 -4.37
C LEU A 185 17.34 -1.79 -3.52
N ILE A 186 16.57 -1.97 -2.46
CA ILE A 186 16.55 -3.20 -1.65
C ILE A 186 15.25 -3.93 -1.96
N VAL A 187 15.37 -5.16 -2.43
CA VAL A 187 14.23 -6.03 -2.70
C VAL A 187 13.98 -6.93 -1.50
N ILE A 188 12.74 -6.95 -1.07
CA ILE A 188 12.23 -7.83 -0.02
C ILE A 188 11.14 -8.72 -0.63
N ARG A 189 11.14 -10.02 -0.37
CA ARG A 189 10.02 -10.90 -0.71
C ARG A 189 9.43 -11.51 0.54
N THR A 190 8.11 -11.79 0.53
CA THR A 190 7.41 -12.26 1.72
C THR A 190 6.08 -12.94 1.39
N ASN A 191 5.69 -13.92 2.20
CA ASN A 191 4.41 -14.59 2.13
C ASN A 191 3.35 -14.00 3.08
N LEU A 192 3.56 -12.82 3.64
CA LEU A 192 2.65 -12.22 4.63
C LEU A 192 1.20 -12.10 4.17
N LEU A 193 0.97 -11.89 2.87
CA LEU A 193 -0.37 -11.68 2.33
C LEU A 193 -1.06 -12.94 1.78
N GLU A 194 -0.43 -14.11 1.81
CA GLU A 194 -1.06 -15.36 1.35
C GLU A 194 -2.38 -15.66 2.07
N TRP A 195 -2.57 -15.10 3.24
CA TRP A 195 -3.76 -15.29 4.07
C TRP A 195 -4.74 -14.11 4.08
N HIS A 196 -4.34 -12.96 3.57
CA HIS A 196 -5.11 -11.72 3.61
C HIS A 196 -6.45 -11.80 2.85
N ASP A 197 -6.54 -12.61 1.81
CA ASP A 197 -7.76 -12.80 1.02
C ASP A 197 -8.94 -13.42 1.81
N THR A 198 -8.64 -14.02 2.97
CA THR A 198 -9.64 -14.60 3.86
C THR A 198 -10.51 -13.52 4.54
N TYR A 199 -9.96 -12.30 4.73
CA TYR A 199 -10.66 -11.17 5.36
C TYR A 199 -10.85 -10.04 4.37
N GLU A 200 -12.08 -9.86 3.90
CA GLU A 200 -12.43 -8.86 2.89
C GLU A 200 -11.93 -7.45 3.26
N ASN A 201 -11.13 -6.86 2.38
CA ASN A 201 -10.52 -5.54 2.51
C ASN A 201 -9.64 -5.35 3.77
N SER A 202 -9.08 -6.41 4.34
CA SER A 202 -8.19 -6.32 5.51
C SER A 202 -6.96 -5.44 5.23
N TRP A 203 -6.41 -5.52 4.02
CA TRP A 203 -5.31 -4.69 3.55
C TRP A 203 -5.62 -3.19 3.69
N GLU A 204 -6.75 -2.76 3.12
CA GLU A 204 -7.16 -1.35 3.15
C GLU A 204 -7.59 -0.89 4.55
N LYS A 205 -8.08 -1.79 5.41
CA LYS A 205 -8.61 -1.44 6.72
C LYS A 205 -7.55 -1.27 7.80
N VAL A 206 -6.62 -2.25 7.92
CA VAL A 206 -5.70 -2.31 9.07
C VAL A 206 -4.32 -2.87 8.74
N VAL A 207 -4.15 -3.68 7.66
CA VAL A 207 -2.90 -4.44 7.42
C VAL A 207 -1.82 -3.61 6.75
N HIS A 208 -2.18 -2.70 5.84
CA HIS A 208 -1.24 -2.00 4.95
C HIS A 208 -0.05 -1.34 5.68
N GLY A 209 -0.31 -0.39 6.59
CA GLY A 209 0.75 0.30 7.34
C GLY A 209 1.58 -0.65 8.20
N SER A 210 0.93 -1.62 8.84
CA SER A 210 1.58 -2.62 9.68
C SER A 210 2.49 -3.55 8.89
N ALA A 211 2.09 -3.98 7.70
CA ALA A 211 2.93 -4.81 6.83
C ALA A 211 4.18 -4.05 6.35
N LEU A 212 4.03 -2.77 6.01
CA LEU A 212 5.16 -1.91 5.66
C LEU A 212 6.07 -1.68 6.87
N ALA A 213 5.51 -1.42 8.04
CA ALA A 213 6.29 -1.25 9.27
C ALA A 213 7.05 -2.53 9.66
N ALA A 214 6.45 -3.72 9.45
CA ALA A 214 7.15 -4.99 9.66
C ALA A 214 8.41 -5.09 8.79
N VAL A 215 8.32 -4.71 7.50
CA VAL A 215 9.49 -4.65 6.60
C VAL A 215 10.52 -3.63 7.09
N ALA A 216 10.10 -2.47 7.59
CA ALA A 216 11.01 -1.46 8.10
C ALA A 216 11.80 -1.98 9.31
N HIS A 217 11.14 -2.60 10.29
CA HIS A 217 11.78 -3.19 11.46
C HIS A 217 12.72 -4.34 11.14
N LEU A 218 12.37 -5.14 10.13
CA LEU A 218 13.23 -6.20 9.62
C LEU A 218 14.61 -5.68 9.19
N LEU A 219 14.65 -4.50 8.58
CA LEU A 219 15.87 -3.84 8.10
C LEU A 219 16.47 -2.86 9.12
N GLY A 220 15.94 -2.83 10.34
CA GLY A 220 16.26 -1.87 11.41
C GLY A 220 17.68 -1.92 11.92
N LYS A 221 18.50 -2.89 11.50
CA LYS A 221 19.93 -2.91 11.84
C LYS A 221 20.70 -1.75 11.20
N LYS A 222 20.23 -1.23 10.08
CA LYS A 222 20.82 -0.09 9.37
C LYS A 222 19.84 1.03 9.06
N LEU A 223 18.56 0.74 8.83
CA LEU A 223 17.55 1.75 8.57
C LEU A 223 17.00 2.30 9.90
N HIS A 224 17.26 3.59 10.12
CA HIS A 224 16.72 4.30 11.29
C HIS A 224 15.38 4.94 11.02
N THR A 225 15.15 5.46 9.82
CA THR A 225 13.90 6.12 9.44
C THR A 225 13.37 5.49 8.15
N VAL A 226 12.09 5.17 8.12
CA VAL A 226 11.44 4.64 6.91
C VAL A 226 10.17 5.42 6.62
N LEU A 227 10.06 5.92 5.37
CA LEU A 227 8.95 6.73 4.92
C LEU A 227 7.90 5.87 4.21
N ILE A 228 6.64 6.12 4.55
CA ILE A 228 5.44 5.57 3.90
C ILE A 228 4.71 6.74 3.23
N GLY A 229 4.60 6.71 1.90
CA GLY A 229 3.91 7.76 1.14
C GLY A 229 2.40 7.76 1.40
N SER A 230 1.85 8.90 1.81
CA SER A 230 0.43 9.07 2.15
C SER A 230 -0.48 8.88 0.94
N THR A 231 -1.66 8.30 1.16
CA THR A 231 -2.73 8.18 0.16
C THR A 231 -3.70 9.35 0.22
N PHE A 232 -4.03 9.82 1.42
CA PHE A 232 -5.01 10.87 1.69
C PHE A 232 -4.36 12.11 2.28
N THR A 233 -5.06 13.24 2.17
CA THR A 233 -4.66 14.49 2.86
C THR A 233 -5.22 14.53 4.27
N TYR A 234 -4.61 15.34 5.14
CA TYR A 234 -5.12 15.60 6.50
C TYR A 234 -6.59 16.06 6.53
N GLY A 235 -7.04 16.78 5.51
CA GLY A 235 -8.42 17.24 5.39
C GLY A 235 -9.42 16.18 4.90
N GLN A 236 -8.95 15.01 4.47
CA GLN A 236 -9.76 13.98 3.80
C GLN A 236 -9.50 12.58 4.41
N LEU A 237 -9.11 12.53 5.67
CA LEU A 237 -8.79 11.28 6.34
C LEU A 237 -10.01 10.39 6.50
N ILE A 238 -9.80 9.11 6.24
CA ILE A 238 -10.74 8.03 6.52
C ILE A 238 -10.01 6.92 7.27
N PRO A 239 -10.70 6.06 8.03
CA PRO A 239 -10.10 4.84 8.56
C PRO A 239 -9.49 4.00 7.43
N PHE A 240 -8.17 3.88 7.42
CA PHE A 240 -7.41 3.22 6.37
C PHE A 240 -6.16 2.56 6.96
N GLY A 241 -5.70 1.46 6.36
CA GLY A 241 -4.61 0.63 6.88
C GLY A 241 -3.25 1.32 6.97
N SER A 242 -3.03 2.39 6.20
CA SER A 242 -1.91 3.32 6.35
C SER A 242 -2.48 4.72 6.57
N HIS A 243 -2.19 5.35 7.70
CA HIS A 243 -2.86 6.58 8.13
C HIS A 243 -1.92 7.41 9.02
N PRO A 244 -1.95 8.74 8.98
CA PRO A 244 -1.03 9.58 9.75
C PRO A 244 -1.17 9.44 11.27
N LEU A 245 -2.31 8.95 11.78
CA LEU A 245 -2.48 8.64 13.20
C LEU A 245 -2.01 7.22 13.58
N THR A 246 -1.82 6.32 12.64
CA THR A 246 -1.49 4.92 12.92
C THR A 246 -0.08 4.56 12.52
N ASP A 247 0.41 5.04 11.38
CA ASP A 247 1.77 4.68 10.91
C ASP A 247 2.87 5.06 11.92
N PRO A 248 2.88 6.27 12.53
CA PRO A 248 3.87 6.61 13.55
C PRO A 248 3.82 5.74 14.81
N LEU A 249 2.68 5.09 15.10
CA LEU A 249 2.53 4.16 16.21
C LEU A 249 3.21 2.80 15.95
N HIS A 250 3.87 2.62 14.82
CA HIS A 250 4.79 1.51 14.59
C HIS A 250 6.26 1.89 14.87
N THR A 251 6.53 3.06 15.41
CA THR A 251 7.90 3.50 15.74
C THR A 251 8.42 2.77 16.96
N SER A 252 9.64 2.24 16.88
CA SER A 252 10.44 1.74 17.99
C SER A 252 11.54 2.75 18.40
N ALA A 253 12.29 2.45 19.43
CA ALA A 253 13.47 3.25 19.79
C ALA A 253 14.57 3.22 18.72
N ARG A 254 14.57 2.21 17.86
CA ARG A 254 15.57 2.01 16.79
C ARG A 254 15.10 2.50 15.43
N THR A 255 13.85 2.23 15.07
CA THR A 255 13.32 2.51 13.73
C THR A 255 12.10 3.42 13.83
N GLN A 256 12.23 4.60 13.24
CA GLN A 256 11.15 5.58 13.12
C GLN A 256 10.33 5.31 11.84
N ILE A 257 9.01 5.30 11.96
CA ILE A 257 8.09 5.22 10.82
C ILE A 257 7.46 6.59 10.58
N VAL A 258 7.62 7.09 9.37
CA VAL A 258 7.14 8.41 8.96
C VAL A 258 6.05 8.27 7.91
N HIS A 259 4.87 8.83 8.17
CA HIS A 259 3.80 8.98 7.17
C HIS A 259 4.01 10.29 6.41
N ASP A 260 4.45 10.21 5.15
CA ASP A 260 4.93 11.35 4.38
C ASP A 260 3.94 11.86 3.34
N GLY A 261 3.84 13.19 3.20
CA GLY A 261 3.15 13.85 2.09
C GLY A 261 1.62 13.99 2.26
N ALA A 262 1.06 13.87 3.49
CA ALA A 262 -0.37 14.05 3.76
C ALA A 262 -0.86 15.51 3.65
N GLN A 263 0.01 16.47 3.40
CA GLN A 263 -0.33 17.86 3.09
C GLN A 263 -0.85 18.03 1.65
N PHE A 264 -0.56 17.04 0.77
CA PHE A 264 -0.78 17.14 -0.68
C PHE A 264 -1.82 16.14 -1.17
N ASN A 265 -2.78 16.61 -1.96
CA ASN A 265 -3.76 15.75 -2.61
C ASN A 265 -3.16 15.04 -3.83
N ARG A 266 -3.93 14.11 -4.41
CA ARG A 266 -3.46 13.29 -5.55
C ARG A 266 -3.10 14.14 -6.77
N ILE A 267 -3.82 15.22 -7.03
CA ILE A 267 -3.53 16.14 -8.15
C ILE A 267 -2.19 16.80 -7.91
N GLN A 268 -1.99 17.43 -6.74
CA GLN A 268 -0.74 18.13 -6.40
C GLN A 268 0.48 17.21 -6.49
N LYS A 269 0.35 15.98 -5.99
CA LYS A 269 1.41 14.96 -6.09
C LYS A 269 1.72 14.61 -7.56
N THR A 270 0.70 14.40 -8.38
CA THR A 270 0.89 14.07 -9.80
C THR A 270 1.49 15.24 -10.57
N LEU A 271 1.06 16.46 -10.28
CA LEU A 271 1.63 17.68 -10.88
C LEU A 271 3.10 17.87 -10.50
N HIS A 272 3.46 17.63 -9.24
CA HIS A 272 4.87 17.67 -8.81
C HIS A 272 5.73 16.64 -9.56
N ILE A 273 5.24 15.39 -9.70
CA ILE A 273 5.92 14.36 -10.52
C ILE A 273 6.05 14.83 -11.97
N ALA A 274 5.04 15.51 -12.51
CA ALA A 274 5.00 15.99 -13.89
C ALA A 274 6.05 17.05 -14.21
N THR A 275 6.63 17.73 -13.20
CA THR A 275 7.73 18.68 -13.38
C THR A 275 9.08 18.00 -13.63
N THR A 276 9.19 16.70 -13.36
CA THR A 276 10.44 15.93 -13.46
C THR A 276 10.33 14.90 -14.60
N PRO A 277 10.95 15.14 -15.78
CA PRO A 277 10.83 14.25 -16.95
C PRO A 277 11.21 12.79 -16.65
N MET A 278 12.26 12.56 -15.86
CA MET A 278 12.68 11.22 -15.46
C MET A 278 11.59 10.52 -14.63
N ALA A 279 10.92 11.23 -13.73
CA ALA A 279 9.85 10.65 -12.90
C ALA A 279 8.64 10.22 -13.73
N LEU A 280 8.32 10.96 -14.81
CA LEU A 280 7.26 10.56 -15.75
C LEU A 280 7.59 9.25 -16.47
N GLN A 281 8.86 8.99 -16.76
CA GLN A 281 9.33 7.73 -17.35
C GLN A 281 9.28 6.57 -16.35
N LEU A 282 9.15 6.85 -15.05
CA LEU A 282 9.14 5.86 -13.97
C LEU A 282 7.73 5.61 -13.39
N LEU A 283 6.73 6.37 -13.83
CA LEU A 283 5.40 6.36 -13.23
C LEU A 283 4.63 5.07 -13.55
N ARG A 284 4.52 4.18 -12.57
CA ARG A 284 3.77 2.92 -12.62
C ARG A 284 2.60 2.96 -11.62
N VAL A 285 1.37 3.02 -12.12
CA VAL A 285 0.17 3.09 -11.26
C VAL A 285 -0.73 1.86 -11.35
N CYS A 286 -0.46 0.99 -12.32
CA CYS A 286 -1.30 -0.16 -12.62
C CYS A 286 -0.98 -1.35 -11.71
N THR A 287 -2.02 -1.95 -11.11
CA THR A 287 -1.95 -3.23 -10.40
C THR A 287 -2.61 -4.37 -11.18
N LYS A 288 -3.12 -4.09 -12.40
CA LYS A 288 -3.84 -5.04 -13.26
C LYS A 288 -3.07 -5.42 -14.52
N THR A 289 -1.81 -5.04 -14.63
CA THR A 289 -1.00 -5.36 -15.81
C THR A 289 -0.73 -6.86 -15.82
N LEU A 290 -1.21 -7.54 -16.86
CA LEU A 290 -1.04 -8.98 -17.06
C LEU A 290 0.19 -9.31 -17.94
N HIS A 291 0.78 -8.29 -18.59
CA HIS A 291 1.87 -8.44 -19.54
C HIS A 291 3.14 -7.77 -19.00
N ALA A 292 4.22 -8.51 -19.01
CA ALA A 292 5.53 -8.07 -18.51
C ALA A 292 6.13 -6.88 -19.29
N ASP A 293 5.69 -6.65 -20.53
CA ASP A 293 6.13 -5.55 -21.39
C ASP A 293 5.43 -4.21 -21.12
N GLN A 294 4.48 -4.16 -20.17
CA GLN A 294 3.65 -2.98 -19.93
C GLN A 294 3.61 -2.62 -18.45
N LEU A 295 4.11 -1.44 -18.08
CA LEU A 295 4.00 -0.93 -16.72
C LEU A 295 2.59 -0.43 -16.38
N ASN A 296 1.84 0.07 -17.36
CA ASN A 296 0.50 0.58 -17.19
C ASN A 296 -0.45 0.07 -18.29
N CYS A 297 -1.59 -0.50 -17.91
CA CYS A 297 -2.58 -0.98 -18.89
C CYS A 297 -3.33 0.15 -19.62
N SER A 298 -3.21 1.40 -19.17
CA SER A 298 -3.81 2.63 -19.71
C SER A 298 -5.34 2.62 -19.84
N ARG A 299 -6.03 1.66 -19.19
CA ARG A 299 -7.50 1.48 -19.28
C ARG A 299 -8.17 1.33 -17.91
N CYS A 300 -7.45 0.89 -16.87
CA CYS A 300 -8.05 0.74 -15.55
C CYS A 300 -8.22 2.12 -14.88
N GLN A 301 -9.01 2.14 -13.80
CA GLN A 301 -9.30 3.34 -13.03
C GLN A 301 -8.04 4.09 -12.60
N LYS A 302 -7.01 3.38 -12.07
CA LYS A 302 -5.77 4.01 -11.65
C LYS A 302 -5.03 4.66 -12.82
N CYS A 303 -4.97 3.98 -13.97
CA CYS A 303 -4.35 4.53 -15.18
C CYS A 303 -5.10 5.75 -15.69
N LEU A 304 -6.40 5.63 -15.97
CA LEU A 304 -7.17 6.71 -16.57
C LEU A 304 -7.24 7.96 -15.69
N ARG A 305 -7.36 7.83 -14.36
CA ARG A 305 -7.31 9.01 -13.49
C ARG A 305 -5.95 9.72 -13.53
N THR A 306 -4.85 8.95 -13.60
CA THR A 306 -3.51 9.53 -13.71
C THR A 306 -3.30 10.17 -15.08
N MET A 307 -3.74 9.50 -16.16
CA MET A 307 -3.69 10.05 -17.52
C MET A 307 -4.48 11.35 -17.63
N LEU A 308 -5.69 11.45 -17.03
CA LEU A 308 -6.45 12.69 -16.99
C LEU A 308 -5.67 13.83 -16.32
N THR A 309 -5.00 13.56 -15.19
CA THR A 309 -4.20 14.58 -14.51
C THR A 309 -2.99 14.99 -15.34
N LEU A 310 -2.31 14.05 -15.99
CA LEU A 310 -1.18 14.31 -16.88
C LEU A 310 -1.61 15.07 -18.16
N ASP A 311 -2.80 14.79 -18.69
CA ASP A 311 -3.40 15.54 -19.80
C ASP A 311 -3.67 16.98 -19.38
N LEU A 312 -4.28 17.21 -18.22
CA LEU A 312 -4.51 18.54 -17.67
C LEU A 312 -3.19 19.29 -17.40
N ALA A 313 -2.10 18.57 -17.14
CA ALA A 313 -0.75 19.13 -16.96
C ALA A 313 0.02 19.32 -18.29
N GLY A 314 -0.56 18.94 -19.44
CA GLY A 314 0.10 19.03 -20.75
C GLY A 314 1.24 18.01 -20.95
N GLN A 315 1.27 16.91 -20.21
CA GLN A 315 2.37 15.95 -20.17
C GLN A 315 2.12 14.65 -20.95
N THR A 316 1.13 14.60 -21.83
CA THR A 316 0.77 13.41 -22.61
C THR A 316 1.94 12.87 -23.44
N ARG A 317 2.79 13.76 -23.98
CA ARG A 317 3.94 13.39 -24.81
C ARG A 317 5.14 12.88 -24.01
N ASN A 318 5.20 13.14 -22.71
CA ASN A 318 6.37 12.85 -21.87
C ASN A 318 6.15 11.60 -20.99
N ALA A 319 4.89 11.22 -20.76
CA ALA A 319 4.54 10.08 -19.91
C ALA A 319 4.46 8.77 -20.71
N HIS A 320 5.61 8.27 -21.16
CA HIS A 320 5.74 7.12 -22.07
C HIS A 320 5.32 5.78 -21.46
N THR A 321 5.16 5.68 -20.16
CA THR A 321 4.67 4.46 -19.48
C THR A 321 3.19 4.21 -19.73
N PHE A 322 2.48 5.18 -20.32
CA PHE A 322 1.09 5.07 -20.72
C PHE A 322 0.96 5.01 -22.26
N ARG A 323 -0.05 4.28 -22.73
CA ARG A 323 -0.45 4.26 -24.13
C ARG A 323 -1.46 5.40 -24.37
N TRP A 324 -1.06 6.37 -25.15
CA TRP A 324 -1.89 7.54 -25.46
C TRP A 324 -2.70 7.35 -26.74
N ASP A 325 -2.38 6.35 -27.55
CA ASP A 325 -3.15 6.01 -28.74
C ASP A 325 -4.58 5.63 -28.37
N GLY A 326 -5.55 6.34 -28.96
CA GLY A 326 -6.96 6.20 -28.66
C GLY A 326 -7.36 6.72 -27.25
N TYR A 327 -6.50 7.43 -26.56
CA TYR A 327 -6.86 8.13 -25.33
C TYR A 327 -7.83 9.28 -25.62
N SER A 328 -8.85 9.38 -24.80
CA SER A 328 -9.74 10.53 -24.72
C SER A 328 -10.26 10.63 -23.28
N PRO A 329 -10.46 11.82 -22.72
CA PRO A 329 -11.11 12.00 -21.43
C PRO A 329 -12.45 11.26 -21.31
N THR A 330 -13.15 11.07 -22.42
CA THR A 330 -14.45 10.37 -22.47
C THR A 330 -14.37 8.90 -21.99
N LEU A 331 -13.21 8.26 -22.07
CA LEU A 331 -13.00 6.90 -21.56
C LEU A 331 -13.32 6.80 -20.07
N PHE A 332 -13.10 7.89 -19.31
CA PHE A 332 -13.36 7.92 -17.88
C PHE A 332 -14.85 7.83 -17.51
N ARG A 333 -15.76 8.18 -18.42
CA ARG A 333 -17.24 8.06 -18.24
C ARG A 333 -17.67 6.65 -17.84
N ASN A 334 -16.95 5.64 -18.32
CA ASN A 334 -17.27 4.23 -18.11
C ASN A 334 -16.56 3.61 -16.89
N ILE A 335 -15.75 4.38 -16.18
CA ILE A 335 -15.05 3.90 -15.00
C ILE A 335 -16.01 3.70 -13.83
N PHE A 336 -15.92 2.53 -13.21
CA PHE A 336 -16.69 2.21 -12.02
C PHE A 336 -15.98 2.74 -10.76
N LEU A 337 -16.56 3.75 -10.11
CA LEU A 337 -16.04 4.38 -8.89
C LEU A 337 -16.65 3.70 -7.65
N LYS A 338 -16.08 2.54 -7.28
CA LYS A 338 -16.63 1.68 -6.24
C LYS A 338 -16.35 2.22 -4.82
N THR A 339 -15.12 2.67 -4.56
CA THR A 339 -14.64 3.03 -3.22
C THR A 339 -14.78 4.53 -2.94
N TYR A 340 -14.73 4.91 -1.66
CA TYR A 340 -14.66 6.31 -1.26
C TYR A 340 -13.46 7.00 -1.93
N SER A 341 -12.27 6.40 -1.87
CA SER A 341 -11.05 6.94 -2.47
C SER A 341 -11.20 7.17 -3.97
N SER A 342 -11.88 6.26 -4.69
CA SER A 342 -12.09 6.41 -6.13
C SER A 342 -12.97 7.61 -6.48
N LYS A 343 -13.99 7.87 -5.67
CA LYS A 343 -14.87 9.03 -5.82
C LYS A 343 -14.15 10.33 -5.46
N LEU A 344 -13.44 10.31 -4.34
CA LEU A 344 -12.64 11.47 -3.87
C LEU A 344 -11.65 11.94 -4.94
N PHE A 345 -10.84 11.01 -5.48
CA PHE A 345 -9.86 11.36 -6.52
C PHE A 345 -10.52 11.83 -7.83
N ALA A 346 -11.71 11.34 -8.15
CA ALA A 346 -12.49 11.83 -9.29
C ALA A 346 -12.98 13.27 -9.03
N GLU A 347 -13.44 13.59 -7.82
CA GLU A 347 -13.83 14.96 -7.43
C GLU A 347 -12.65 15.94 -7.51
N GLU A 348 -11.46 15.53 -7.05
CA GLU A 348 -10.24 16.34 -7.17
C GLU A 348 -9.92 16.65 -8.64
N ILE A 349 -9.98 15.65 -9.54
CA ILE A 349 -9.78 15.84 -10.99
C ILE A 349 -10.82 16.80 -11.55
N ARG A 350 -12.08 16.63 -11.18
CA ARG A 350 -13.17 17.50 -11.65
C ARG A 350 -12.95 18.94 -11.24
N ALA A 351 -12.61 19.18 -9.98
CA ALA A 351 -12.32 20.52 -9.46
C ALA A 351 -11.16 21.17 -10.21
N TYR A 352 -10.06 20.45 -10.41
CA TYR A 352 -8.89 20.95 -11.13
C TYR A 352 -9.20 21.23 -12.61
N ALA A 353 -9.91 20.32 -13.28
CA ALA A 353 -10.35 20.52 -14.67
C ALA A 353 -11.29 21.73 -14.82
N THR A 354 -12.15 21.98 -13.84
CA THR A 354 -13.03 23.18 -13.82
C THR A 354 -12.19 24.46 -13.74
N ALA A 355 -11.18 24.49 -12.89
CA ALA A 355 -10.26 25.63 -12.75
C ALA A 355 -9.48 25.91 -14.06
N LEU A 356 -9.23 24.89 -14.87
CA LEU A 356 -8.58 24.99 -16.18
C LEU A 356 -9.55 25.15 -17.36
N ASN A 357 -10.86 25.29 -17.14
CA ASN A 357 -11.91 25.36 -18.17
C ASN A 357 -11.94 24.14 -19.13
N ARG A 358 -11.44 22.96 -18.70
CA ARG A 358 -11.44 21.72 -19.49
C ARG A 358 -12.79 20.99 -19.35
N GLN A 359 -13.82 21.52 -20.06
CA GLN A 359 -15.20 21.05 -20.00
C GLN A 359 -15.35 19.60 -20.45
N ASP A 360 -14.52 19.10 -21.36
CA ASP A 360 -14.44 17.71 -21.79
C ASP A 360 -14.13 16.75 -20.64
N VAL A 361 -13.13 17.09 -19.82
CA VAL A 361 -12.77 16.32 -18.62
C VAL A 361 -13.85 16.44 -17.54
N VAL A 362 -14.37 17.66 -17.29
CA VAL A 362 -15.45 17.92 -16.33
C VAL A 362 -16.67 17.05 -16.64
N ALA A 363 -17.10 17.02 -17.90
CA ALA A 363 -18.26 16.23 -18.35
C ALA A 363 -18.01 14.71 -18.18
N ALA A 364 -16.81 14.23 -18.54
CA ALA A 364 -16.46 12.82 -18.42
C ALA A 364 -16.46 12.35 -16.95
N VAL A 365 -15.82 13.11 -16.06
CA VAL A 365 -15.71 12.77 -14.64
C VAL A 365 -17.06 12.91 -13.93
N SER A 366 -17.84 13.97 -14.25
CA SER A 366 -19.20 14.16 -13.69
C SER A 366 -20.12 13.00 -14.05
N THR A 367 -20.04 12.49 -15.29
CA THR A 367 -20.80 11.31 -15.72
C THR A 367 -20.43 10.08 -14.88
N ALA A 368 -19.14 9.81 -14.66
CA ALA A 368 -18.68 8.69 -13.83
C ALA A 368 -19.15 8.82 -12.38
N LEU A 369 -19.08 10.02 -11.79
CA LEU A 369 -19.57 10.31 -10.44
C LEU A 369 -21.08 10.15 -10.30
N MET A 370 -21.87 10.61 -11.29
CA MET A 370 -23.31 10.44 -11.32
C MET A 370 -23.68 8.95 -11.38
N ARG A 371 -23.03 8.18 -12.26
CA ARG A 371 -23.22 6.72 -12.34
C ARG A 371 -22.90 6.03 -11.02
N ALA A 372 -21.83 6.44 -10.33
CA ALA A 372 -21.47 5.89 -9.03
C ALA A 372 -22.52 6.18 -7.94
N LYS A 373 -23.21 7.34 -7.99
CA LYS A 373 -24.36 7.65 -7.11
C LYS A 373 -25.56 6.75 -7.39
N LEU A 374 -25.89 6.52 -8.66
CA LEU A 374 -27.00 5.65 -9.05
C LEU A 374 -26.76 4.17 -8.69
N GLN A 375 -25.51 3.74 -8.63
CA GLN A 375 -25.14 2.37 -8.25
C GLN A 375 -25.11 2.15 -6.72
N SER A 376 -25.05 3.21 -5.93
CA SER A 376 -24.97 3.14 -4.47
C SER A 376 -26.12 2.36 -3.82
N PRO A 377 -27.42 2.52 -4.24
CA PRO A 377 -28.52 1.74 -3.70
C PRO A 377 -28.39 0.23 -3.93
N LEU A 378 -27.89 -0.18 -5.11
CA LEU A 378 -27.62 -1.59 -5.42
C LEU A 378 -26.51 -2.16 -4.57
N GLY A 379 -25.45 -1.38 -4.29
CA GLY A 379 -24.37 -1.75 -3.38
C GLY A 379 -24.82 -1.86 -1.92
N ILE A 380 -25.71 -0.98 -1.49
CA ILE A 380 -26.32 -1.04 -0.14
C ILE A 380 -27.19 -2.30 -0.03
N LEU A 381 -28.00 -2.61 -1.04
CA LEU A 381 -28.82 -3.81 -1.06
C LEU A 381 -27.95 -5.08 -1.08
N GLU A 382 -26.85 -5.11 -1.85
CA GLU A 382 -25.88 -6.23 -1.84
C GLU A 382 -25.24 -6.40 -0.46
N THR A 383 -24.86 -5.32 0.20
CA THR A 383 -24.28 -5.33 1.54
C THR A 383 -25.30 -5.78 2.58
N PHE A 384 -26.56 -5.32 2.48
CA PHE A 384 -27.65 -5.76 3.35
C PHE A 384 -27.93 -7.26 3.19
N ILE A 385 -28.01 -7.76 1.96
CA ILE A 385 -28.21 -9.20 1.70
C ILE A 385 -27.04 -10.01 2.24
N ARG A 386 -25.81 -9.53 2.09
CA ARG A 386 -24.60 -10.17 2.59
C ARG A 386 -24.61 -10.31 4.11
N ASN A 387 -24.96 -9.24 4.81
CA ASN A 387 -24.94 -9.19 6.27
C ASN A 387 -26.10 -9.98 6.91
N ARG A 388 -27.27 -9.96 6.26
CA ARG A 388 -28.49 -10.57 6.83
C ARG A 388 -28.69 -12.03 6.38
N PHE A 389 -28.18 -12.41 5.20
CA PHE A 389 -28.38 -13.71 4.61
C PHE A 389 -27.09 -14.33 4.04
N PRO A 390 -26.05 -14.55 4.86
CA PRO A 390 -24.74 -15.02 4.39
C PRO A 390 -24.82 -16.40 3.68
N LYS A 391 -25.81 -17.23 3.99
CA LYS A 391 -26.04 -18.52 3.32
C LYS A 391 -26.48 -18.38 1.86
N LEU A 392 -27.09 -17.26 1.46
CA LEU A 392 -27.45 -16.98 0.06
C LEU A 392 -26.22 -16.72 -0.83
N LEU A 393 -25.08 -16.38 -0.25
CA LEU A 393 -23.80 -16.20 -0.96
C LEU A 393 -23.21 -17.49 -1.51
N ARG A 394 -23.61 -18.67 -1.01
CA ARG A 394 -23.24 -19.96 -1.61
C ARG A 394 -23.77 -20.12 -3.04
N TYR A 395 -24.77 -19.32 -3.42
CA TYR A 395 -25.28 -19.24 -4.79
C TYR A 395 -24.69 -18.10 -5.63
N LYS A 396 -23.59 -17.48 -5.15
CA LYS A 396 -22.92 -16.34 -5.82
C LYS A 396 -22.54 -16.67 -7.27
N SER A 397 -22.11 -17.89 -7.55
CA SER A 397 -21.79 -18.38 -8.90
C SER A 397 -23.00 -18.41 -9.83
N ARG A 398 -24.22 -18.66 -9.31
CA ARG A 398 -25.47 -18.65 -10.10
C ARG A 398 -26.04 -17.25 -10.28
N LEU A 399 -25.75 -16.32 -9.37
CA LEU A 399 -26.22 -14.93 -9.43
C LEU A 399 -25.28 -14.02 -10.25
N LEU A 400 -24.03 -14.42 -10.43
CA LEU A 400 -23.02 -13.64 -11.20
C LEU A 400 -23.46 -13.36 -12.66
N PRO A 401 -24.04 -14.34 -13.40
CA PRO A 401 -24.53 -14.08 -14.75
C PRO A 401 -25.71 -13.11 -14.79
N ILE A 402 -26.62 -13.17 -13.81
CA ILE A 402 -27.77 -12.28 -13.68
C ILE A 402 -27.29 -10.86 -13.37
N LYS A 403 -26.35 -10.73 -12.43
CA LYS A 403 -25.69 -9.45 -12.10
C LYS A 403 -25.01 -8.85 -13.33
N LYS A 404 -24.22 -9.64 -14.07
CA LYS A 404 -23.60 -9.21 -15.33
C LYS A 404 -24.62 -8.76 -16.38
N ARG A 405 -25.75 -9.46 -16.51
CA ARG A 405 -26.83 -9.06 -17.42
C ARG A 405 -27.51 -7.76 -17.00
N ILE A 406 -27.83 -7.59 -15.73
CA ILE A 406 -28.41 -6.34 -15.19
C ILE A 406 -27.43 -5.18 -15.40
N TYR A 407 -26.15 -5.37 -15.11
CA TYR A 407 -25.13 -4.34 -15.35
C TYR A 407 -24.98 -4.02 -16.85
N ALA A 408 -25.04 -5.02 -17.74
CA ALA A 408 -24.99 -4.82 -19.18
C ALA A 408 -26.23 -4.06 -19.71
N LEU A 409 -27.44 -4.39 -19.22
CA LEU A 409 -28.66 -3.67 -19.54
C LEU A 409 -28.68 -2.21 -19.05
N CYS A 410 -27.97 -1.93 -17.95
CA CYS A 410 -27.76 -0.57 -17.45
C CYS A 410 -26.55 0.13 -18.11
N GLY A 411 -25.92 -0.45 -19.13
CA GLY A 411 -24.80 0.13 -19.86
C GLY A 411 -23.47 0.09 -19.11
N PHE A 412 -23.30 -0.88 -18.21
CA PHE A 412 -22.07 -1.06 -17.43
C PHE A 412 -21.27 -2.24 -18.02
N SER A 413 -20.14 -1.95 -18.68
CA SER A 413 -19.12 -2.96 -18.98
C SER A 413 -18.29 -3.27 -17.73
N GLY A 414 -18.26 -4.53 -17.34
CA GLY A 414 -17.56 -5.04 -16.16
C GLY A 414 -16.05 -5.08 -16.27
#